data_4276a97bf6065986eb40bc2df36358cf
#
_entry.id   4276a97bf6065986eb40bc2df36358cf
#
_cell.length_a   1.000
_cell.length_b   1.000
_cell.length_c   1.000
_cell.angle_alpha   90.00
_cell.angle_beta   90.00
_cell.angle_gamma   90.00
#
_symmetry.space_group_name_H-M   'P 1'
#
loop_
_entity.id
_entity.type
_entity.pdbx_description
1 polymer ?
#
loop_
_entity_poly.entity_id
_entity_poly.type
_entity_poly.pdbx_seq_one_letter_code
_entity_poly.pdbx_strand_id
1 'polypeptide(L)'
;MLGYIGKRLVATIPVMAIVAVLVFATLRLTPGDPAAIIAGASATSQDIVAIRAKLGLDRPLVTQFVVWIGNMLTGDFGESFFFKKGVAELVADRVEPTVMLAATTMLLSIVLAVPLGVLAAWKQGTWIDRIVMGFSVLGFSVPVFVIGYVLIYVFSIELGWLPVQGYQPLAQGVWGCLVRLVLPSVALSVIYIALIARITRTSVLEVLDEDYIRTAHAKGLSTAAILMRHALRNAVVPIVTVIGIGIALLIGGVVVTESVFSIPGLGRLTVDAVLARDYPTVQAVILLFSLVYVLVNLVVDLLYTVLDPRIRY
;
A
#
# COMPACT_ATOMS: atom_id res chain seq x y z
N MET A 1 26.71 9.02 0.10
CA MET A 1 25.52 8.29 0.53
C MET A 1 24.89 8.84 1.82
N LEU A 2 25.61 8.95 2.95
CA LEU A 2 25.03 9.47 4.20
C LEU A 2 24.42 10.87 4.05
N GLY A 3 25.09 11.81 3.34
CA GLY A 3 24.55 13.15 3.09
C GLY A 3 23.27 13.16 2.23
N TYR A 4 23.14 12.24 1.29
CA TYR A 4 21.94 12.07 0.48
C TYR A 4 20.76 11.54 1.33
N ILE A 5 21.01 10.49 2.11
CA ILE A 5 20.02 9.95 3.05
C ILE A 5 19.54 11.04 4.01
N GLY A 6 20.48 11.82 4.57
CA GLY A 6 20.15 12.92 5.46
C GLY A 6 19.28 14.00 4.79
N LYS A 7 19.61 14.42 3.57
CA LYS A 7 18.78 15.38 2.79
C LYS A 7 17.38 14.82 2.52
N ARG A 8 17.26 13.53 2.17
CA ARG A 8 15.97 12.89 1.92
C ARG A 8 15.12 12.79 3.18
N LEU A 9 15.72 12.40 4.31
CA LEU A 9 15.05 12.39 5.61
C LEU A 9 14.56 13.78 6.01
N VAL A 10 15.38 14.81 5.84
CA VAL A 10 14.96 16.21 6.11
C VAL A 10 13.83 16.62 5.18
N ALA A 11 13.86 16.23 3.90
CA ALA A 11 12.80 16.53 2.94
C ALA A 11 11.45 15.85 3.27
N THR A 12 11.44 14.79 4.07
CA THR A 12 10.19 14.14 4.51
C THR A 12 9.47 14.92 5.62
N ILE A 13 10.21 15.73 6.41
CA ILE A 13 9.64 16.48 7.53
C ILE A 13 8.55 17.46 7.08
N PRO A 14 8.75 18.32 6.06
CA PRO A 14 7.71 19.22 5.57
C PRO A 14 6.45 18.46 5.08
N VAL A 15 6.65 17.31 4.40
CA VAL A 15 5.54 16.49 3.92
C VAL A 15 4.71 15.96 5.09
N MET A 16 5.38 15.38 6.09
CA MET A 16 4.69 14.87 7.29
C MET A 16 4.04 16.01 8.09
N ALA A 17 4.65 17.18 8.15
CA ALA A 17 4.07 18.35 8.80
C ALA A 17 2.77 18.82 8.10
N ILE A 18 2.76 18.88 6.77
CA ILE A 18 1.55 19.22 6.00
C ILE A 18 0.45 18.18 6.24
N VAL A 19 0.80 16.90 6.18
CA VAL A 19 -0.17 15.82 6.46
C VAL A 19 -0.70 15.93 7.88
N ALA A 20 0.15 16.18 8.87
CA ALA A 20 -0.28 16.34 10.26
C ALA A 20 -1.26 17.51 10.42
N VAL A 21 -1.00 18.66 9.77
CA VAL A 21 -1.91 19.81 9.79
C VAL A 21 -3.24 19.46 9.14
N LEU A 22 -3.24 18.79 7.97
CA LEU A 22 -4.46 18.39 7.28
C LEU A 22 -5.27 17.41 8.11
N VAL A 23 -4.62 16.37 8.66
CA VAL A 23 -5.25 15.36 9.51
C VAL A 23 -5.83 15.97 10.78
N PHE A 24 -5.10 16.88 11.41
CA PHE A 24 -5.60 17.64 12.56
C PHE A 24 -6.82 18.51 12.19
N ALA A 25 -6.79 19.13 11.02
CA ALA A 25 -7.90 19.97 10.54
C ALA A 25 -9.17 19.17 10.25
N THR A 26 -9.08 17.87 9.86
CA THR A 26 -10.25 17.04 9.53
C THR A 26 -11.28 17.01 10.66
N LEU A 27 -10.83 16.91 11.92
CA LEU A 27 -11.71 16.94 13.09
C LEU A 27 -12.50 18.26 13.22
N ARG A 28 -11.88 19.37 12.81
CA ARG A 28 -12.46 20.72 12.98
C ARG A 28 -13.31 21.17 11.80
N LEU A 29 -13.01 20.64 10.63
CA LEU A 29 -13.79 20.92 9.40
C LEU A 29 -15.02 20.03 9.26
N THR A 30 -15.09 18.93 10.02
CA THR A 30 -16.25 18.02 9.99
C THR A 30 -17.43 18.72 10.69
N PRO A 31 -18.61 18.78 10.04
CA PRO A 31 -19.80 19.37 10.64
C PRO A 31 -20.22 18.62 11.93
N GLY A 32 -20.49 19.36 12.99
CA GLY A 32 -20.91 18.85 14.30
C GLY A 32 -19.86 19.08 15.38
N ASP A 33 -20.29 19.01 16.65
CA ASP A 33 -19.42 19.09 17.80
C ASP A 33 -18.84 17.71 18.12
N PRO A 34 -17.51 17.50 18.02
CA PRO A 34 -16.90 16.22 18.33
C PRO A 34 -17.25 15.71 19.73
N ALA A 35 -17.32 16.60 20.74
CA ALA A 35 -17.69 16.25 22.09
C ALA A 35 -19.14 15.73 22.20
N ALA A 36 -20.06 16.32 21.46
CA ALA A 36 -21.44 15.87 21.40
C ALA A 36 -21.59 14.53 20.67
N ILE A 37 -20.83 14.30 19.61
CA ILE A 37 -20.83 13.03 18.87
C ILE A 37 -20.32 11.89 19.77
N ILE A 38 -19.25 12.11 20.51
CA ILE A 38 -18.65 11.15 21.43
C ILE A 38 -19.56 10.87 22.64
N ALA A 39 -20.19 11.91 23.17
CA ALA A 39 -21.14 11.80 24.29
C ALA A 39 -22.37 10.96 23.95
N GLY A 40 -22.78 10.95 22.66
CA GLY A 40 -23.95 10.21 22.19
C GLY A 40 -25.28 10.92 22.41
N ALA A 41 -26.36 10.36 21.85
CA ALA A 41 -27.68 10.99 21.81
C ALA A 41 -28.35 11.15 23.19
N SER A 42 -27.91 10.38 24.20
CA SER A 42 -28.48 10.41 25.57
C SER A 42 -27.66 11.24 26.57
N ALA A 43 -26.58 11.89 26.10
CA ALA A 43 -25.69 12.64 26.99
C ALA A 43 -26.31 13.95 27.45
N THR A 44 -26.02 14.34 28.69
CA THR A 44 -26.40 15.64 29.22
C THR A 44 -25.43 16.73 28.75
N SER A 45 -25.86 18.00 28.86
CA SER A 45 -24.97 19.12 28.55
C SER A 45 -23.70 19.13 29.41
N GLN A 46 -23.77 18.60 30.65
CA GLN A 46 -22.62 18.49 31.52
C GLN A 46 -21.62 17.42 31.04
N ASP A 47 -22.10 16.30 30.52
CA ASP A 47 -21.24 15.25 29.93
C ASP A 47 -20.47 15.78 28.71
N ILE A 48 -21.13 16.54 27.86
CA ILE A 48 -20.52 17.15 26.67
C ILE A 48 -19.41 18.14 27.08
N VAL A 49 -19.66 18.97 28.10
CA VAL A 49 -18.66 19.93 28.61
C VAL A 49 -17.45 19.16 29.20
N ALA A 50 -17.69 18.10 29.99
CA ALA A 50 -16.64 17.29 30.56
C ALA A 50 -15.78 16.59 29.50
N ILE A 51 -16.40 16.03 28.45
CA ILE A 51 -15.70 15.41 27.31
C ILE A 51 -14.90 16.46 26.54
N ARG A 52 -15.48 17.65 26.31
CA ARG A 52 -14.78 18.76 25.62
C ARG A 52 -13.54 19.20 26.38
N ALA A 53 -13.62 19.33 27.68
CA ALA A 53 -12.47 19.64 28.53
C ALA A 53 -11.42 18.50 28.55
N LYS A 54 -11.86 17.23 28.64
CA LYS A 54 -10.97 16.04 28.60
C LYS A 54 -10.19 15.99 27.28
N LEU A 55 -10.82 16.35 26.15
CA LEU A 55 -10.20 16.40 24.83
C LEU A 55 -9.42 17.69 24.56
N GLY A 56 -9.45 18.66 25.49
CA GLY A 56 -8.81 19.96 25.33
C GLY A 56 -9.37 20.80 24.18
N LEU A 57 -10.61 20.56 23.76
CA LEU A 57 -11.27 21.29 22.65
C LEU A 57 -11.66 22.72 23.04
N ASP A 58 -11.57 23.08 24.31
CA ASP A 58 -11.74 24.41 24.88
C ASP A 58 -10.51 25.32 24.74
N ARG A 59 -9.36 24.72 24.38
CA ARG A 59 -8.09 25.46 24.25
C ARG A 59 -7.96 26.14 22.88
N PRO A 60 -7.08 27.16 22.72
CA PRO A 60 -6.75 27.70 21.41
C PRO A 60 -6.27 26.62 20.42
N LEU A 61 -6.64 26.71 19.14
CA LEU A 61 -6.32 25.70 18.12
C LEU A 61 -4.84 25.37 18.02
N VAL A 62 -3.97 26.39 18.15
CA VAL A 62 -2.51 26.18 18.12
C VAL A 62 -2.05 25.31 19.29
N THR A 63 -2.58 25.57 20.49
CA THR A 63 -2.28 24.76 21.68
C THR A 63 -2.76 23.32 21.51
N GLN A 64 -3.97 23.13 20.96
CA GLN A 64 -4.50 21.80 20.67
C GLN A 64 -3.58 21.05 19.69
N PHE A 65 -3.12 21.72 18.62
CA PHE A 65 -2.22 21.11 17.64
C PHE A 65 -0.89 20.70 18.26
N VAL A 66 -0.26 21.59 19.03
CA VAL A 66 1.04 21.34 19.68
C VAL A 66 0.94 20.16 20.67
N VAL A 67 -0.11 20.11 21.49
CA VAL A 67 -0.33 19.00 22.41
C VAL A 67 -0.58 17.72 21.65
N TRP A 68 -1.46 17.73 20.64
CA TRP A 68 -1.78 16.57 19.83
C TRP A 68 -0.55 16.00 19.11
N ILE A 69 0.24 16.82 18.43
CA ILE A 69 1.44 16.36 17.73
C ILE A 69 2.51 15.87 18.72
N GLY A 70 2.63 16.51 19.88
CA GLY A 70 3.51 16.06 20.95
C GLY A 70 3.16 14.63 21.44
N ASN A 71 1.88 14.37 21.69
CA ASN A 71 1.38 13.04 22.07
C ASN A 71 1.66 12.01 20.96
N MET A 72 1.37 12.37 19.69
CA MET A 72 1.66 11.48 18.54
C MET A 72 3.16 11.11 18.46
N LEU A 73 4.05 12.05 18.69
CA LEU A 73 5.50 11.81 18.66
C LEU A 73 6.00 10.95 19.83
N THR A 74 5.28 10.93 20.95
CA THR A 74 5.59 10.07 22.10
C THR A 74 4.90 8.70 22.04
N GLY A 75 4.11 8.43 20.96
CA GLY A 75 3.39 7.17 20.78
C GLY A 75 2.04 7.10 21.49
N ASP A 76 1.59 8.21 22.08
CA ASP A 76 0.24 8.33 22.62
C ASP A 76 -0.73 8.80 21.51
N PHE A 77 -1.41 7.85 20.91
CA PHE A 77 -2.42 8.10 19.86
C PHE A 77 -3.82 8.33 20.44
N GLY A 78 -3.95 8.35 21.77
CA GLY A 78 -5.21 8.48 22.47
C GLY A 78 -6.03 7.20 22.54
N GLU A 79 -7.28 7.34 22.95
CA GLU A 79 -8.23 6.24 23.09
C GLU A 79 -9.30 6.31 21.99
N SER A 80 -9.66 5.16 21.44
CA SER A 80 -10.82 5.03 20.57
C SER A 80 -12.11 5.06 21.37
N PHE A 81 -13.00 5.96 21.03
CA PHE A 81 -14.30 6.05 21.69
C PHE A 81 -15.27 4.96 21.22
N PHE A 82 -15.10 4.48 20.00
CA PHE A 82 -15.93 3.42 19.41
C PHE A 82 -15.49 2.03 19.86
N PHE A 83 -14.20 1.73 19.73
CA PHE A 83 -13.65 0.42 20.10
C PHE A 83 -13.33 0.28 21.59
N LYS A 84 -13.36 1.39 22.36
CA LYS A 84 -13.05 1.43 23.81
C LYS A 84 -11.70 0.82 24.18
N LYS A 85 -10.71 1.07 23.34
CA LYS A 85 -9.33 0.58 23.47
C LYS A 85 -8.34 1.69 23.10
N GLY A 86 -7.12 1.57 23.58
CA GLY A 86 -6.02 2.44 23.12
C GLY A 86 -5.80 2.32 21.60
N VAL A 87 -5.66 3.45 20.92
CA VAL A 87 -5.47 3.46 19.44
C VAL A 87 -4.19 2.75 19.06
N ALA A 88 -3.11 2.89 19.86
CA ALA A 88 -1.86 2.18 19.63
C ALA A 88 -2.04 0.65 19.59
N GLU A 89 -2.82 0.10 20.53
CA GLU A 89 -3.15 -1.33 20.60
C GLU A 89 -3.98 -1.75 19.36
N LEU A 90 -5.01 -0.98 19.02
CA LEU A 90 -5.85 -1.24 17.84
C LEU A 90 -5.03 -1.29 16.55
N VAL A 91 -4.08 -0.37 16.40
CA VAL A 91 -3.19 -0.32 15.25
C VAL A 91 -2.25 -1.51 15.26
N ALA A 92 -1.61 -1.82 16.38
CA ALA A 92 -0.67 -2.94 16.50
C ALA A 92 -1.31 -4.28 16.12
N ASP A 93 -2.54 -4.53 16.59
CA ASP A 93 -3.30 -5.75 16.29
C ASP A 93 -3.62 -5.89 14.78
N ARG A 94 -3.62 -4.78 14.03
CA ARG A 94 -4.04 -4.71 12.62
C ARG A 94 -2.90 -4.58 11.60
N VAL A 95 -1.66 -4.37 12.05
CA VAL A 95 -0.48 -4.23 11.17
C VAL A 95 -0.18 -5.54 10.46
N GLU A 96 -0.13 -6.67 11.18
CA GLU A 96 0.24 -7.97 10.61
C GLU A 96 -0.62 -8.36 9.40
N PRO A 97 -1.97 -8.37 9.47
CA PRO A 97 -2.81 -8.71 8.31
C PRO A 97 -2.56 -7.82 7.10
N THR A 98 -2.44 -6.51 7.29
CA THR A 98 -2.19 -5.56 6.21
C THR A 98 -0.83 -5.77 5.55
N VAL A 99 0.22 -5.93 6.36
CA VAL A 99 1.58 -6.16 5.85
C VAL A 99 1.67 -7.48 5.11
N MET A 100 1.06 -8.55 5.63
CA MET A 100 1.05 -9.86 4.99
C MET A 100 0.29 -9.84 3.66
N LEU A 101 -0.86 -9.17 3.60
CA LEU A 101 -1.61 -8.99 2.35
C LEU A 101 -0.79 -8.17 1.33
N ALA A 102 -0.17 -7.08 1.75
CA ALA A 102 0.66 -6.25 0.88
C ALA A 102 1.88 -7.01 0.36
N ALA A 103 2.58 -7.73 1.24
CA ALA A 103 3.78 -8.51 0.89
C ALA A 103 3.44 -9.66 -0.08
N THR A 104 2.40 -10.45 0.20
CA THR A 104 1.98 -11.55 -0.67
C THR A 104 1.47 -11.06 -2.02
N THR A 105 0.71 -9.96 -2.06
CA THR A 105 0.26 -9.33 -3.30
C THR A 105 1.43 -8.84 -4.15
N MET A 106 2.37 -8.11 -3.55
CA MET A 106 3.50 -7.55 -4.30
C MET A 106 4.45 -8.64 -4.77
N LEU A 107 4.74 -9.63 -3.93
CA LEU A 107 5.56 -10.78 -4.32
C LEU A 107 4.93 -11.53 -5.50
N LEU A 108 3.64 -11.84 -5.44
CA LEU A 108 2.91 -12.49 -6.52
C LEU A 108 2.95 -11.64 -7.80
N SER A 109 2.74 -10.33 -7.66
CA SER A 109 2.78 -9.40 -8.78
C SER A 109 4.15 -9.37 -9.46
N ILE A 110 5.23 -9.27 -8.71
CA ILE A 110 6.59 -9.22 -9.26
C ILE A 110 6.94 -10.56 -9.95
N VAL A 111 6.66 -11.69 -9.28
CA VAL A 111 6.98 -13.04 -9.78
C VAL A 111 6.25 -13.34 -11.10
N LEU A 112 5.05 -12.82 -11.29
CA LEU A 112 4.29 -13.01 -12.52
C LEU A 112 4.56 -11.92 -13.57
N ALA A 113 4.57 -10.65 -13.16
CA ALA A 113 4.62 -9.53 -14.08
C ALA A 113 5.97 -9.38 -14.79
N VAL A 114 7.09 -9.54 -14.06
CA VAL A 114 8.43 -9.36 -14.66
C VAL A 114 8.69 -10.42 -15.75
N PRO A 115 8.49 -11.73 -15.52
CA PRO A 115 8.63 -12.72 -16.59
C PRO A 115 7.67 -12.50 -17.77
N LEU A 116 6.40 -12.15 -17.48
CA LEU A 116 5.40 -11.87 -18.52
C LEU A 116 5.80 -10.64 -19.36
N GLY A 117 6.31 -9.58 -18.74
CA GLY A 117 6.79 -8.39 -19.44
C GLY A 117 8.02 -8.68 -20.31
N VAL A 118 8.99 -9.44 -19.81
CA VAL A 118 10.16 -9.88 -20.57
C VAL A 118 9.74 -10.78 -21.74
N LEU A 119 8.82 -11.72 -21.52
CA LEU A 119 8.29 -12.60 -22.57
C LEU A 119 7.55 -11.80 -23.65
N ALA A 120 6.73 -10.84 -23.26
CA ALA A 120 6.01 -9.96 -24.19
C ALA A 120 6.97 -9.11 -25.02
N ALA A 121 8.05 -8.60 -24.43
CA ALA A 121 9.09 -7.87 -25.14
C ALA A 121 9.81 -8.77 -26.15
N TRP A 122 10.24 -9.96 -25.73
CA TRP A 122 10.90 -10.92 -26.62
C TRP A 122 10.03 -11.34 -27.79
N LYS A 123 8.73 -11.52 -27.57
CA LYS A 123 7.75 -11.93 -28.56
C LYS A 123 6.94 -10.75 -29.11
N GLN A 124 7.57 -9.57 -29.21
CA GLN A 124 6.93 -8.37 -29.71
C GLN A 124 6.16 -8.59 -31.02
N GLY A 125 4.94 -8.07 -31.10
CA GLY A 125 4.06 -8.17 -32.26
C GLY A 125 3.36 -9.53 -32.45
N THR A 126 3.72 -10.54 -31.66
CA THR A 126 3.05 -11.87 -31.68
C THR A 126 1.76 -11.88 -30.84
N TRP A 127 1.01 -12.98 -30.91
CA TRP A 127 -0.19 -13.17 -30.10
C TRP A 127 0.09 -13.18 -28.59
N ILE A 128 1.29 -13.65 -28.16
CA ILE A 128 1.71 -13.63 -26.74
C ILE A 128 1.79 -12.19 -26.24
N ASP A 129 2.45 -11.31 -26.97
CA ASP A 129 2.53 -9.90 -26.66
C ASP A 129 1.14 -9.25 -26.56
N ARG A 130 0.27 -9.55 -27.54
CA ARG A 130 -1.10 -9.02 -27.57
C ARG A 130 -1.94 -9.50 -26.38
N ILE A 131 -1.80 -10.75 -25.93
CA ILE A 131 -2.50 -11.26 -24.75
C ILE A 131 -2.01 -10.58 -23.50
N VAL A 132 -0.69 -10.46 -23.27
CA VAL A 132 -0.14 -9.80 -22.08
C VAL A 132 -0.57 -8.34 -22.02
N MET A 133 -0.54 -7.63 -23.16
CA MET A 133 -0.98 -6.23 -23.22
C MET A 133 -2.50 -6.11 -23.08
N GLY A 134 -3.30 -7.01 -23.65
CA GLY A 134 -4.75 -7.07 -23.47
C GLY A 134 -5.13 -7.31 -22.02
N PHE A 135 -4.45 -8.26 -21.36
CA PHE A 135 -4.62 -8.48 -19.91
C PHE A 135 -4.28 -7.22 -19.10
N SER A 136 -3.21 -6.51 -19.49
CA SER A 136 -2.86 -5.26 -18.82
C SER A 136 -3.93 -4.18 -18.95
N VAL A 137 -4.60 -4.08 -20.10
CA VAL A 137 -5.72 -3.15 -20.29
C VAL A 137 -6.92 -3.56 -19.44
N LEU A 138 -7.29 -4.85 -19.48
CA LEU A 138 -8.42 -5.40 -18.69
C LEU A 138 -8.19 -5.27 -17.20
N GLY A 139 -6.96 -5.53 -16.72
CA GLY A 139 -6.61 -5.45 -15.31
C GLY A 139 -6.79 -4.06 -14.69
N PHE A 140 -6.69 -3.00 -15.49
CA PHE A 140 -7.02 -1.64 -15.05
C PHE A 140 -8.50 -1.30 -15.14
N SER A 141 -9.26 -2.01 -15.98
CA SER A 141 -10.65 -1.67 -16.26
C SER A 141 -11.62 -2.29 -15.25
N VAL A 142 -11.26 -3.40 -14.62
CA VAL A 142 -12.12 -4.12 -13.68
C VAL A 142 -11.81 -3.71 -12.25
N PRO A 143 -12.79 -3.20 -11.48
CA PRO A 143 -12.59 -2.87 -10.07
C PRO A 143 -12.18 -4.10 -9.25
N VAL A 144 -11.22 -3.94 -8.32
CA VAL A 144 -10.66 -5.03 -7.51
C VAL A 144 -11.72 -5.79 -6.71
N PHE A 145 -12.75 -5.11 -6.21
CA PHE A 145 -13.83 -5.76 -5.47
C PHE A 145 -14.67 -6.70 -6.34
N VAL A 146 -14.87 -6.36 -7.63
CA VAL A 146 -15.58 -7.24 -8.57
C VAL A 146 -14.76 -8.53 -8.78
N ILE A 147 -13.45 -8.39 -9.00
CA ILE A 147 -12.55 -9.55 -9.12
C ILE A 147 -12.62 -10.38 -7.82
N GLY A 148 -12.57 -9.72 -6.65
CA GLY A 148 -12.67 -10.36 -5.35
C GLY A 148 -13.95 -11.20 -5.20
N TYR A 149 -15.11 -10.65 -5.50
CA TYR A 149 -16.38 -11.37 -5.41
C TYR A 149 -16.49 -12.52 -6.41
N VAL A 150 -15.99 -12.35 -7.65
CA VAL A 150 -15.94 -13.44 -8.63
C VAL A 150 -15.05 -14.58 -8.16
N LEU A 151 -13.87 -14.27 -7.59
CA LEU A 151 -12.96 -15.28 -7.05
C LEU A 151 -13.59 -16.01 -5.84
N ILE A 152 -14.25 -15.30 -4.94
CA ILE A 152 -14.97 -15.92 -3.82
C ILE A 152 -16.07 -16.84 -4.36
N TYR A 153 -16.87 -16.39 -5.30
CA TYR A 153 -17.96 -17.17 -5.86
C TYR A 153 -17.44 -18.47 -6.48
N VAL A 154 -16.44 -18.37 -7.37
CA VAL A 154 -15.92 -19.53 -8.08
C VAL A 154 -15.12 -20.46 -7.15
N PHE A 155 -14.13 -19.96 -6.44
CA PHE A 155 -13.17 -20.81 -5.72
C PHE A 155 -13.59 -21.19 -4.30
N SER A 156 -14.44 -20.39 -3.67
CA SER A 156 -14.88 -20.68 -2.30
C SER A 156 -16.28 -21.30 -2.26
N ILE A 157 -17.24 -20.77 -3.05
CA ILE A 157 -18.63 -21.23 -2.99
C ILE A 157 -18.85 -22.43 -3.91
N GLU A 158 -18.51 -22.31 -5.21
CA GLU A 158 -18.77 -23.38 -6.18
C GLU A 158 -17.79 -24.55 -6.04
N LEU A 159 -16.49 -24.26 -5.93
CA LEU A 159 -15.46 -25.31 -5.90
C LEU A 159 -15.09 -25.75 -4.47
N GLY A 160 -15.33 -24.93 -3.45
CA GLY A 160 -14.99 -25.26 -2.06
C GLY A 160 -13.48 -25.40 -1.78
N TRP A 161 -12.60 -24.83 -2.64
CA TRP A 161 -11.15 -25.03 -2.55
C TRP A 161 -10.49 -24.13 -1.53
N LEU A 162 -10.97 -22.90 -1.38
CA LEU A 162 -10.36 -21.85 -0.57
C LEU A 162 -11.38 -21.20 0.38
N PRO A 163 -10.96 -20.71 1.53
CA PRO A 163 -11.87 -20.05 2.47
C PRO A 163 -12.41 -18.74 1.90
N VAL A 164 -13.67 -18.43 2.24
CA VAL A 164 -14.38 -17.22 1.76
C VAL A 164 -13.77 -15.96 2.35
N GLN A 165 -13.49 -15.95 3.67
CA GLN A 165 -13.18 -14.76 4.44
C GLN A 165 -12.28 -15.05 5.64
N GLY A 166 -11.73 -13.98 6.24
CA GLY A 166 -11.00 -14.00 7.47
C GLY A 166 -9.49 -14.06 7.30
N TYR A 167 -8.80 -13.98 8.41
CA TYR A 167 -7.35 -14.01 8.52
C TYR A 167 -6.92 -14.96 9.62
N GLN A 168 -5.78 -15.60 9.45
CA GLN A 168 -5.14 -16.40 10.48
C GLN A 168 -3.75 -15.82 10.73
N PRO A 169 -3.42 -15.43 11.99
CA PRO A 169 -2.09 -14.92 12.33
C PRO A 169 -0.98 -15.93 12.03
N LEU A 170 0.18 -15.43 11.64
CA LEU A 170 1.38 -16.26 11.38
C LEU A 170 1.74 -17.14 12.55
N ALA A 171 1.57 -16.65 13.78
CA ALA A 171 1.82 -17.39 15.01
C ALA A 171 0.97 -18.67 15.14
N GLN A 172 -0.19 -18.72 14.47
CA GLN A 172 -1.07 -19.89 14.46
C GLN A 172 -0.80 -20.86 13.32
N GLY A 173 0.14 -20.53 12.43
CA GLY A 173 0.58 -21.38 11.34
C GLY A 173 0.66 -20.66 10.00
N VAL A 174 1.82 -20.76 9.37
CA VAL A 174 2.12 -20.08 8.08
C VAL A 174 1.19 -20.55 6.97
N TRP A 175 0.91 -21.86 6.89
CA TRP A 175 0.06 -22.40 5.84
C TRP A 175 -1.37 -21.86 5.91
N GLY A 176 -1.96 -21.85 7.11
CA GLY A 176 -3.31 -21.32 7.30
C GLY A 176 -3.43 -19.82 7.00
N CYS A 177 -2.37 -19.05 7.29
CA CYS A 177 -2.28 -17.64 6.90
C CYS A 177 -2.25 -17.50 5.36
N LEU A 178 -1.34 -18.21 4.68
CA LEU A 178 -1.17 -18.11 3.23
C LEU A 178 -2.43 -18.54 2.47
N VAL A 179 -3.08 -19.65 2.86
CA VAL A 179 -4.31 -20.12 2.19
C VAL A 179 -5.42 -19.07 2.22
N ARG A 180 -5.56 -18.32 3.33
CA ARG A 180 -6.55 -17.23 3.47
C ARG A 180 -6.18 -16.00 2.66
N LEU A 181 -4.90 -15.80 2.38
CA LEU A 181 -4.40 -14.67 1.59
C LEU A 181 -4.37 -14.94 0.07
N VAL A 182 -4.57 -16.17 -0.39
CA VAL A 182 -4.53 -16.51 -1.84
C VAL A 182 -5.52 -15.65 -2.63
N LEU A 183 -6.81 -15.74 -2.32
CA LEU A 183 -7.84 -15.01 -3.08
C LEU A 183 -7.69 -13.48 -2.99
N PRO A 184 -7.51 -12.89 -1.78
CA PRO A 184 -7.26 -11.46 -1.65
C PRO A 184 -6.04 -11.00 -2.44
N SER A 185 -4.92 -11.73 -2.34
CA SER A 185 -3.68 -11.38 -3.05
C SER A 185 -3.83 -11.51 -4.56
N VAL A 186 -4.51 -12.54 -5.07
CA VAL A 186 -4.79 -12.68 -6.50
C VAL A 186 -5.66 -11.52 -6.99
N ALA A 187 -6.77 -11.22 -6.29
CA ALA A 187 -7.66 -10.13 -6.67
C ALA A 187 -6.92 -8.79 -6.76
N LEU A 188 -6.13 -8.49 -5.74
CA LEU A 188 -5.39 -7.23 -5.65
C LEU A 188 -4.19 -7.19 -6.60
N SER A 189 -3.55 -8.33 -6.89
CA SER A 189 -2.36 -8.38 -7.76
C SER A 189 -2.67 -8.10 -9.23
N VAL A 190 -3.88 -8.28 -9.71
CA VAL A 190 -4.25 -8.10 -11.13
C VAL A 190 -3.81 -6.73 -11.67
N ILE A 191 -4.12 -5.66 -10.93
CA ILE A 191 -3.76 -4.29 -11.32
C ILE A 191 -2.23 -4.06 -11.32
N TYR A 192 -1.52 -4.66 -10.34
CA TYR A 192 -0.06 -4.51 -10.23
C TYR A 192 0.68 -5.34 -11.27
N ILE A 193 0.18 -6.56 -11.58
CA ILE A 193 0.69 -7.37 -12.69
C ILE A 193 0.56 -6.60 -13.99
N ALA A 194 -0.61 -6.01 -14.24
CA ALA A 194 -0.88 -5.21 -15.42
C ALA A 194 0.11 -4.03 -15.56
N LEU A 195 0.33 -3.31 -14.46
CA LEU A 195 1.22 -2.15 -14.41
C LEU A 195 2.69 -2.55 -14.62
N ILE A 196 3.17 -3.49 -13.83
CA ILE A 196 4.58 -3.91 -13.83
C ILE A 196 4.93 -4.62 -15.15
N ALA A 197 4.07 -5.51 -15.68
CA ALA A 197 4.34 -6.21 -16.92
C ALA A 197 4.45 -5.24 -18.12
N ARG A 198 3.58 -4.22 -18.19
CA ARG A 198 3.61 -3.21 -19.23
C ARG A 198 4.90 -2.40 -19.21
N ILE A 199 5.31 -1.91 -18.03
CA ILE A 199 6.56 -1.13 -17.90
C ILE A 199 7.77 -2.03 -18.16
N THR A 200 7.79 -3.26 -17.61
CA THR A 200 8.86 -4.22 -17.90
C THR A 200 9.01 -4.47 -19.39
N ARG A 201 7.89 -4.69 -20.09
CA ARG A 201 7.92 -4.87 -21.55
C ARG A 201 8.55 -3.67 -22.27
N THR A 202 8.08 -2.46 -21.97
CA THR A 202 8.58 -1.24 -22.62
C THR A 202 10.07 -1.05 -22.35
N SER A 203 10.49 -1.14 -21.11
CA SER A 203 11.90 -0.95 -20.73
C SER A 203 12.82 -2.02 -21.29
N VAL A 204 12.35 -3.28 -21.40
CA VAL A 204 13.15 -4.34 -22.03
C VAL A 204 13.26 -4.13 -23.53
N LEU A 205 12.19 -3.65 -24.21
CA LEU A 205 12.25 -3.33 -25.65
C LEU A 205 13.25 -2.21 -25.94
N GLU A 206 13.23 -1.13 -25.18
CA GLU A 206 14.18 -0.03 -25.30
C GLU A 206 15.64 -0.53 -25.22
N VAL A 207 15.91 -1.42 -24.25
CA VAL A 207 17.24 -2.01 -24.10
C VAL A 207 17.58 -2.96 -25.26
N LEU A 208 16.63 -3.73 -25.77
CA LEU A 208 16.87 -4.67 -26.90
C LEU A 208 17.25 -3.98 -28.20
N ASP A 209 16.89 -2.71 -28.38
CA ASP A 209 17.22 -1.91 -29.54
C ASP A 209 18.65 -1.31 -29.51
N GLU A 210 19.37 -1.44 -28.38
CA GLU A 210 20.71 -0.89 -28.18
C GLU A 210 21.81 -1.65 -28.96
N ASP A 211 22.81 -0.94 -29.46
CA ASP A 211 23.89 -1.51 -30.27
C ASP A 211 24.73 -2.58 -29.56
N TYR A 212 24.90 -2.49 -28.23
CA TYR A 212 25.62 -3.51 -27.49
C TYR A 212 24.88 -4.85 -27.42
N ILE A 213 23.56 -4.86 -27.56
CA ILE A 213 22.74 -6.08 -27.69
C ILE A 213 23.00 -6.75 -29.04
N ARG A 214 23.10 -5.96 -30.14
CA ARG A 214 23.51 -6.48 -31.45
C ARG A 214 24.89 -7.11 -31.42
N THR A 215 25.83 -6.48 -30.71
CA THR A 215 27.17 -7.01 -30.48
C THR A 215 27.13 -8.32 -29.68
N ALA A 216 26.26 -8.43 -28.67
CA ALA A 216 26.10 -9.65 -27.88
C ALA A 216 25.56 -10.81 -28.74
N HIS A 217 24.61 -10.54 -29.64
CA HIS A 217 24.12 -11.51 -30.62
C HIS A 217 25.23 -11.94 -31.59
N ALA A 218 26.02 -10.99 -32.13
CA ALA A 218 27.14 -11.29 -33.00
C ALA A 218 28.23 -12.16 -32.35
N LYS A 219 28.38 -12.07 -31.03
CA LYS A 219 29.27 -12.92 -30.25
C LYS A 219 28.68 -14.31 -29.90
N GLY A 220 27.49 -14.64 -30.41
CA GLY A 220 26.85 -15.94 -30.25
C GLY A 220 26.20 -16.19 -28.91
N LEU A 221 25.88 -15.13 -28.11
CA LEU A 221 25.15 -15.32 -26.86
C LEU A 221 23.72 -15.83 -27.16
N SER A 222 23.26 -16.76 -26.33
CA SER A 222 21.88 -17.24 -26.41
C SER A 222 20.88 -16.14 -26.07
N THR A 223 19.68 -16.22 -26.67
CA THR A 223 18.60 -15.27 -26.39
C THR A 223 18.25 -15.16 -24.90
N ALA A 224 18.23 -16.28 -24.18
CA ALA A 224 17.99 -16.30 -22.74
C ALA A 224 19.07 -15.52 -21.97
N ALA A 225 20.35 -15.68 -22.33
CA ALA A 225 21.45 -14.94 -21.72
C ALA A 225 21.33 -13.43 -22.01
N ILE A 226 20.95 -13.06 -23.23
CA ILE A 226 20.74 -11.65 -23.60
C ILE A 226 19.56 -11.05 -22.80
N LEU A 227 18.43 -11.72 -22.73
CA LEU A 227 17.26 -11.23 -21.99
C LEU A 227 17.54 -11.07 -20.48
N MET A 228 18.07 -12.12 -19.84
CA MET A 228 18.24 -12.13 -18.40
C MET A 228 19.45 -11.32 -17.92
N ARG A 229 20.59 -11.42 -18.62
CA ARG A 229 21.86 -10.86 -18.16
C ARG A 229 22.12 -9.45 -18.69
N HIS A 230 21.63 -9.15 -19.89
CA HIS A 230 21.86 -7.86 -20.55
C HIS A 230 20.63 -6.97 -20.55
N ALA A 231 19.48 -7.46 -21.02
CA ALA A 231 18.28 -6.62 -21.16
C ALA A 231 17.64 -6.34 -19.80
N LEU A 232 17.25 -7.36 -19.04
CA LEU A 232 16.56 -7.18 -17.75
C LEU A 232 17.42 -6.40 -16.76
N ARG A 233 18.73 -6.68 -16.70
CA ARG A 233 19.63 -5.97 -15.79
C ARG A 233 19.72 -4.48 -16.06
N ASN A 234 19.67 -4.05 -17.34
CA ASN A 234 19.69 -2.63 -17.70
C ASN A 234 18.30 -1.98 -17.63
N ALA A 235 17.22 -2.77 -17.72
CA ALA A 235 15.84 -2.32 -17.54
C ALA A 235 15.40 -2.27 -16.06
N VAL A 236 16.29 -2.64 -15.11
CA VAL A 236 15.90 -2.80 -13.69
C VAL A 236 15.43 -1.50 -13.04
N VAL A 237 16.01 -0.34 -13.40
CA VAL A 237 15.67 0.94 -12.76
C VAL A 237 14.21 1.33 -13.01
N PRO A 238 13.67 1.39 -14.25
CA PRO A 238 12.24 1.62 -14.46
C PRO A 238 11.34 0.57 -13.81
N ILE A 239 11.77 -0.70 -13.77
CA ILE A 239 11.00 -1.78 -13.14
C ILE A 239 10.91 -1.57 -11.63
N VAL A 240 12.01 -1.26 -10.96
CA VAL A 240 12.01 -0.97 -9.50
C VAL A 240 11.21 0.30 -9.20
N THR A 241 11.27 1.30 -10.08
CA THR A 241 10.45 2.50 -9.97
C THR A 241 8.96 2.16 -9.92
N VAL A 242 8.49 1.37 -10.88
CA VAL A 242 7.05 1.02 -10.94
C VAL A 242 6.63 0.10 -9.81
N ILE A 243 7.51 -0.78 -9.34
CA ILE A 243 7.27 -1.59 -8.15
C ILE A 243 7.09 -0.68 -6.92
N GLY A 244 7.96 0.32 -6.73
CA GLY A 244 7.86 1.28 -5.64
C GLY A 244 6.56 2.09 -5.69
N ILE A 245 6.18 2.59 -6.85
CA ILE A 245 4.88 3.24 -7.06
C ILE A 245 3.74 2.26 -6.75
N GLY A 246 3.86 1.00 -7.17
CA GLY A 246 2.89 -0.05 -6.87
C GLY A 246 2.72 -0.28 -5.36
N ILE A 247 3.80 -0.35 -4.59
CA ILE A 247 3.75 -0.50 -3.13
C ILE A 247 3.05 0.71 -2.49
N ALA A 248 3.33 1.91 -2.97
CA ALA A 248 2.67 3.11 -2.48
C ALA A 248 1.15 3.12 -2.77
N LEU A 249 0.76 2.69 -3.97
CA LEU A 249 -0.66 2.58 -4.37
C LEU A 249 -1.39 1.42 -3.65
N LEU A 250 -0.66 0.40 -3.20
CA LEU A 250 -1.21 -0.73 -2.45
C LEU A 250 -1.99 -0.28 -1.21
N ILE A 251 -1.55 0.79 -0.54
CA ILE A 251 -2.22 1.34 0.66
C ILE A 251 -3.71 1.57 0.38
N GLY A 252 -4.06 2.19 -0.77
CA GLY A 252 -5.46 2.41 -1.15
C GLY A 252 -6.21 1.12 -1.54
N GLY A 253 -5.54 0.21 -2.27
CA GLY A 253 -6.14 -1.05 -2.73
C GLY A 253 -6.40 -2.04 -1.59
N VAL A 254 -5.54 -2.07 -0.60
CA VAL A 254 -5.67 -2.93 0.59
C VAL A 254 -6.96 -2.62 1.36
N VAL A 255 -7.36 -1.35 1.50
CA VAL A 255 -8.59 -0.93 2.21
C VAL A 255 -9.83 -1.65 1.68
N VAL A 256 -10.00 -1.66 0.35
CA VAL A 256 -11.14 -2.29 -0.32
C VAL A 256 -11.06 -3.81 -0.19
N THR A 257 -9.88 -4.39 -0.40
CA THR A 257 -9.67 -5.83 -0.36
C THR A 257 -9.89 -6.40 1.05
N GLU A 258 -9.38 -5.74 2.09
CA GLU A 258 -9.62 -6.14 3.49
C GLU A 258 -11.10 -6.11 3.85
N SER A 259 -11.85 -5.14 3.33
CA SER A 259 -13.30 -5.05 3.55
C SER A 259 -14.04 -6.20 2.87
N VAL A 260 -13.72 -6.51 1.60
CA VAL A 260 -14.36 -7.60 0.82
C VAL A 260 -14.11 -8.96 1.44
N PHE A 261 -12.86 -9.24 1.83
CA PHE A 261 -12.45 -10.53 2.40
C PHE A 261 -12.53 -10.60 3.93
N SER A 262 -13.10 -9.57 4.59
CA SER A 262 -13.22 -9.48 6.05
C SER A 262 -11.89 -9.71 6.79
N ILE A 263 -10.79 -9.21 6.22
CA ILE A 263 -9.47 -9.24 6.84
C ILE A 263 -9.40 -8.14 7.89
N PRO A 264 -9.02 -8.44 9.16
CA PRO A 264 -8.95 -7.44 10.22
C PRO A 264 -7.66 -6.62 10.12
N GLY A 265 -7.51 -5.82 9.05
CA GLY A 265 -6.33 -5.00 8.81
C GLY A 265 -6.55 -3.51 9.08
N LEU A 266 -5.52 -2.71 8.81
CA LEU A 266 -5.52 -1.25 9.00
C LEU A 266 -6.48 -0.53 8.03
N GLY A 267 -6.61 -1.04 6.80
CA GLY A 267 -7.53 -0.47 5.82
C GLY A 267 -8.98 -0.59 6.28
N ARG A 268 -9.38 -1.77 6.73
CA ARG A 268 -10.72 -1.98 7.30
C ARG A 268 -10.93 -1.17 8.57
N LEU A 269 -9.92 -1.10 9.46
CA LEU A 269 -9.96 -0.24 10.64
C LEU A 269 -10.23 1.22 10.26
N THR A 270 -9.62 1.70 9.17
CA THR A 270 -9.85 3.07 8.69
C THR A 270 -11.31 3.28 8.28
N VAL A 271 -11.89 2.35 7.53
CA VAL A 271 -13.30 2.44 7.11
C VAL A 271 -14.22 2.43 8.32
N ASP A 272 -14.04 1.47 9.23
CA ASP A 272 -14.86 1.33 10.44
C ASP A 272 -14.76 2.60 11.30
N ALA A 273 -13.55 3.15 11.49
CA ALA A 273 -13.31 4.37 12.26
C ALA A 273 -13.93 5.61 11.61
N VAL A 274 -13.87 5.74 10.27
CA VAL A 274 -14.51 6.85 9.54
C VAL A 274 -16.02 6.80 9.68
N LEU A 275 -16.62 5.62 9.51
CA LEU A 275 -18.07 5.43 9.64
C LEU A 275 -18.54 5.69 11.09
N ALA A 276 -17.73 5.31 12.08
CA ALA A 276 -17.99 5.55 13.50
C ALA A 276 -17.63 6.97 13.94
N ARG A 277 -17.04 7.81 13.08
CA ARG A 277 -16.48 9.13 13.42
C ARG A 277 -15.47 9.08 14.57
N ASP A 278 -14.71 8.01 14.64
CA ASP A 278 -13.66 7.80 15.65
C ASP A 278 -12.36 8.53 15.22
N TYR A 279 -12.35 9.82 15.45
CA TYR A 279 -11.29 10.71 14.98
C TYR A 279 -9.89 10.34 15.46
N PRO A 280 -9.63 9.94 16.73
CA PRO A 280 -8.29 9.52 17.14
C PRO A 280 -7.75 8.37 16.30
N THR A 281 -8.57 7.36 16.05
CA THR A 281 -8.21 6.20 15.22
C THR A 281 -7.96 6.61 13.77
N VAL A 282 -8.85 7.42 13.17
CA VAL A 282 -8.69 7.93 11.80
C VAL A 282 -7.37 8.71 11.66
N GLN A 283 -7.10 9.63 12.59
CA GLN A 283 -5.90 10.45 12.56
C GLN A 283 -4.62 9.59 12.66
N ALA A 284 -4.59 8.65 13.60
CA ALA A 284 -3.43 7.76 13.78
C ALA A 284 -3.17 6.91 12.54
N VAL A 285 -4.20 6.30 11.96
CA VAL A 285 -4.04 5.40 10.79
C VAL A 285 -3.63 6.19 9.54
N ILE A 286 -4.19 7.38 9.30
CA ILE A 286 -3.78 8.24 8.16
C ILE A 286 -2.32 8.66 8.31
N LEU A 287 -1.89 9.08 9.52
CA LEU A 287 -0.49 9.43 9.76
C LEU A 287 0.44 8.22 9.56
N LEU A 288 0.04 7.04 10.03
CA LEU A 288 0.79 5.80 9.84
C LEU A 288 0.94 5.46 8.35
N PHE A 289 -0.14 5.50 7.57
CA PHE A 289 -0.08 5.28 6.13
C PHE A 289 0.80 6.31 5.42
N SER A 290 0.72 7.57 5.82
CA SER A 290 1.58 8.62 5.27
C SER A 290 3.05 8.38 5.60
N LEU A 291 3.36 7.94 6.82
CA LEU A 291 4.71 7.56 7.21
C LEU A 291 5.22 6.36 6.40
N VAL A 292 4.41 5.32 6.24
CA VAL A 292 4.75 4.15 5.41
C VAL A 292 4.99 4.57 3.96
N TYR A 293 4.14 5.42 3.39
CA TYR A 293 4.33 5.97 2.04
C TYR A 293 5.68 6.68 1.89
N VAL A 294 6.03 7.54 2.84
CA VAL A 294 7.30 8.28 2.86
C VAL A 294 8.49 7.30 2.97
N LEU A 295 8.39 6.29 3.85
CA LEU A 295 9.43 5.28 4.01
C LEU A 295 9.62 4.44 2.74
N VAL A 296 8.54 4.04 2.09
CA VAL A 296 8.60 3.30 0.81
C VAL A 296 9.33 4.14 -0.25
N ASN A 297 8.97 5.41 -0.41
CA ASN A 297 9.66 6.28 -1.36
C ASN A 297 11.15 6.44 -1.03
N LEU A 298 11.48 6.59 0.26
CA LEU A 298 12.88 6.65 0.70
C LEU A 298 13.65 5.36 0.33
N VAL A 299 13.04 4.19 0.56
CA VAL A 299 13.66 2.91 0.18
C VAL A 299 13.86 2.81 -1.34
N VAL A 300 12.90 3.23 -2.14
CA VAL A 300 13.00 3.27 -3.60
C VAL A 300 14.13 4.19 -4.05
N ASP A 301 14.23 5.39 -3.48
CA ASP A 301 15.32 6.33 -3.76
C ASP A 301 16.70 5.75 -3.43
N LEU A 302 16.81 5.01 -2.31
CA LEU A 302 18.03 4.33 -1.93
C LEU A 302 18.37 3.18 -2.90
N LEU A 303 17.36 2.43 -3.35
CA LEU A 303 17.56 1.37 -4.34
C LEU A 303 18.11 1.92 -5.66
N TYR A 304 17.69 3.12 -6.09
CA TYR A 304 18.27 3.76 -7.30
C TYR A 304 19.79 3.98 -7.15
N THR A 305 20.26 4.43 -6.00
CA THR A 305 21.69 4.67 -5.79
C THR A 305 22.53 3.38 -5.82
N VAL A 306 21.91 2.24 -5.48
CA VAL A 306 22.56 0.91 -5.52
C VAL A 306 22.51 0.31 -6.92
N LEU A 307 21.39 0.48 -7.63
CA LEU A 307 21.15 -0.14 -8.93
C LEU A 307 21.80 0.62 -10.09
N ASP A 308 21.91 1.93 -10.00
CA ASP A 308 22.57 2.77 -11.00
C ASP A 308 23.73 3.57 -10.40
N PRO A 309 24.97 3.05 -10.44
CA PRO A 309 26.14 3.75 -9.94
C PRO A 309 26.52 5.03 -10.70
N ARG A 310 25.85 5.32 -11.83
CA ARG A 310 26.04 6.57 -12.59
C ARG A 310 25.34 7.76 -11.93
N ILE A 311 24.36 7.52 -11.08
CA ILE A 311 23.68 8.56 -10.28
C ILE A 311 24.64 8.97 -9.15
N ARG A 312 25.42 10.03 -9.40
CA ARG A 312 26.26 10.68 -8.37
C ARG A 312 25.52 11.91 -7.87
N TYR A 313 25.29 11.98 -6.58
CA TYR A 313 24.68 13.11 -5.87
C TYR A 313 25.75 13.95 -5.16
#